data_1e2cd5e00fe985e9650e0125c1ed365c
#
_entry.id   1e2cd5e00fe985e9650e0125c1ed365c
#
_cell.length_a   1.000
_cell.length_b   1.000
_cell.length_c   1.000
_cell.angle_alpha   90.00
_cell.angle_beta   90.00
_cell.angle_gamma   90.00
#
_symmetry.space_group_name_H-M   'P 1'
#
loop_
_entity.id
_entity.type
_entity.pdbx_description
1 polymer ?
#
loop_
_entity_poly.entity_id
_entity_poly.type
_entity_poly.pdbx_seq_one_letter_code
_entity_poly.pdbx_strand_id
1 'polypeptide(L)'
;MEKAKSSLSTGANIFYFIKLLFKISPLLVIGEALSGIFTALPTRLIAVIGAKYVADTVESGSNARQILYAVIAIAAILIASTTATCLFREFYWNIAREKANAGLSKIFYDKAKSLDLASYDDPYFYNNFILAIESSTGNLNQILTLIRRYIGEVVSFITICGIILALDPICMLIILATVIIFTPLSKKIGNLQAERQIENNKKHRKADYFARIFYLQDYAKEVRMNGIRPLLIKRYNEAADEVIKNQRKYVGKIDFIYFFQESGVQILGFMVVLPLYLGYGVLKAKTLSAGDFIAAFNGAWSIAASFSFLTVYIAREFSQQTKMIGKFREFLSKESIIKDGAHEAECGEPQKIELKNVSFSYPGTSNPVLKNINLTIEPYQKIALVGYNGAGKTTLTNLLLRLYDVSSGEILIGGKSIKDESLESHRSRFAAVFQDFQLFAATLGENVALSSEIDEPSAVKALENAGFSKKLQNGINTPLLREFDENGIMLSGGEAQKAAIARAFYKHCPYVIMDEPSANLDPIAQYKLNLAM
;
A
#
# COMPACT_ATOMS: atom_id res chain seq x y z
N MET A 1 -17.13 15.18 -15.11
CA MET A 1 -16.50 14.01 -15.72
C MET A 1 -15.17 14.42 -16.37
N GLU A 2 -14.16 14.69 -15.59
CA GLU A 2 -12.79 14.87 -16.09
C GLU A 2 -12.12 13.50 -16.15
N LYS A 3 -11.80 13.06 -17.35
CA LYS A 3 -10.90 11.94 -17.59
C LYS A 3 -9.59 12.31 -16.90
N ALA A 4 -9.26 11.58 -15.82
CA ALA A 4 -8.00 11.72 -15.10
C ALA A 4 -6.85 11.77 -16.11
N LYS A 5 -6.21 12.91 -16.21
CA LYS A 5 -4.92 13.11 -16.87
C LYS A 5 -3.89 12.22 -16.18
N SER A 6 -3.12 11.58 -17.05
CA SER A 6 -1.88 10.88 -16.78
C SER A 6 -1.99 9.48 -16.17
N SER A 7 -2.25 8.48 -17.01
CA SER A 7 -1.45 7.27 -16.91
C SER A 7 -0.01 7.65 -17.27
N LEU A 8 0.75 8.12 -16.31
CA LEU A 8 2.21 8.19 -16.47
C LEU A 8 2.67 6.81 -16.94
N SER A 9 3.59 6.78 -17.91
CA SER A 9 4.04 5.53 -18.51
C SER A 9 4.42 4.52 -17.42
N THR A 10 4.13 3.27 -17.64
CA THR A 10 4.46 2.15 -16.72
C THR A 10 5.88 2.29 -16.16
N GLY A 11 6.85 2.65 -16.99
CA GLY A 11 8.24 2.87 -16.58
C GLY A 11 8.43 4.04 -15.61
N ALA A 12 7.71 5.14 -15.80
CA ALA A 12 7.86 6.32 -14.94
C ALA A 12 7.42 6.08 -13.49
N ASN A 13 6.37 5.28 -13.26
CA ASN A 13 5.92 4.95 -11.91
C ASN A 13 6.92 4.03 -11.19
N ILE A 14 7.43 3.02 -11.88
CA ILE A 14 8.44 2.11 -11.30
C ILE A 14 9.73 2.87 -11.00
N PHE A 15 10.19 3.70 -11.93
CA PHE A 15 11.39 4.53 -11.73
C PHE A 15 11.22 5.48 -10.53
N TYR A 16 10.04 6.10 -10.39
CA TYR A 16 9.70 6.93 -9.23
C TYR A 16 9.83 6.15 -7.92
N PHE A 17 9.26 4.94 -7.88
CA PHE A 17 9.29 4.12 -6.67
C PHE A 17 10.70 3.62 -6.34
N ILE A 18 11.46 3.18 -7.34
CA ILE A 18 12.87 2.79 -7.17
C ILE A 18 13.69 3.98 -6.64
N LYS A 19 13.49 5.18 -7.20
CA LYS A 19 14.15 6.40 -6.72
C LYS A 19 13.79 6.72 -5.26
N LEU A 20 12.53 6.51 -4.88
CA LEU A 20 12.07 6.68 -3.50
C LEU A 20 12.73 5.67 -2.57
N LEU A 21 12.74 4.37 -2.93
CA LEU A 21 13.43 3.32 -2.18
C LEU A 21 14.93 3.57 -2.07
N PHE A 22 15.55 4.07 -3.14
CA PHE A 22 16.97 4.39 -3.13
C PHE A 22 17.32 5.52 -2.15
N LYS A 23 16.40 6.48 -1.95
CA LYS A 23 16.56 7.53 -0.92
C LYS A 23 16.46 6.98 0.51
N ILE A 24 15.59 6.00 0.74
CA ILE A 24 15.35 5.41 2.06
C ILE A 24 16.43 4.39 2.41
N SER A 25 16.75 3.49 1.48
CA SER A 25 17.68 2.38 1.70
C SER A 25 18.43 2.03 0.40
N PRO A 26 19.50 2.77 0.04
CA PRO A 26 20.24 2.52 -1.21
C PRO A 26 20.87 1.12 -1.25
N LEU A 27 21.43 0.67 -0.13
CA LEU A 27 22.07 -0.65 -0.05
C LEU A 27 21.07 -1.80 -0.23
N LEU A 28 19.79 -1.63 0.12
CA LEU A 28 18.76 -2.63 -0.14
C LEU A 28 18.53 -2.81 -1.64
N VAL A 29 18.39 -1.70 -2.38
CA VAL A 29 18.14 -1.72 -3.83
C VAL A 29 19.35 -2.29 -4.58
N ILE A 30 20.57 -1.87 -4.22
CA ILE A 30 21.82 -2.39 -4.81
C ILE A 30 21.98 -3.87 -4.47
N GLY A 31 21.78 -4.25 -3.23
CA GLY A 31 21.90 -5.64 -2.77
C GLY A 31 20.91 -6.57 -3.46
N GLU A 32 19.67 -6.14 -3.70
CA GLU A 32 18.70 -6.91 -4.49
C GLU A 32 19.14 -7.07 -5.96
N ALA A 33 19.66 -6.01 -6.57
CA ALA A 33 20.18 -6.06 -7.93
C ALA A 33 21.34 -7.06 -8.04
N LEU A 34 22.32 -6.96 -7.14
CA LEU A 34 23.48 -7.88 -7.10
C LEU A 34 23.06 -9.32 -6.79
N SER A 35 22.17 -9.52 -5.81
CA SER A 35 21.61 -10.83 -5.48
C SER A 35 20.93 -11.49 -6.68
N GLY A 36 20.25 -10.71 -7.53
CA GLY A 36 19.70 -11.19 -8.79
C GLY A 36 20.75 -11.70 -9.76
N ILE A 37 21.84 -10.96 -9.94
CA ILE A 37 22.95 -11.35 -10.79
C ILE A 37 23.64 -12.61 -10.25
N PHE A 38 23.97 -12.64 -8.95
CA PHE A 38 24.62 -13.77 -8.32
C PHE A 38 23.75 -15.05 -8.31
N THR A 39 22.43 -14.92 -8.36
CA THR A 39 21.52 -16.07 -8.43
C THR A 39 21.38 -16.59 -9.86
N ALA A 40 21.15 -15.72 -10.84
CA ALA A 40 20.80 -16.13 -12.21
C ALA A 40 22.03 -16.45 -13.08
N LEU A 41 23.04 -15.58 -13.05
CA LEU A 41 24.16 -15.66 -13.98
C LEU A 41 25.04 -16.90 -13.78
N PRO A 42 25.51 -17.25 -12.55
CA PRO A 42 26.36 -18.41 -12.35
C PRO A 42 25.69 -19.72 -12.80
N THR A 43 24.41 -19.89 -12.42
CA THR A 43 23.66 -21.10 -12.81
C THR A 43 23.60 -21.29 -14.32
N ARG A 44 23.39 -20.21 -15.07
CA ARG A 44 23.33 -20.26 -16.55
C ARG A 44 24.69 -20.41 -17.19
N LEU A 45 25.72 -19.73 -16.68
CA LEU A 45 27.08 -19.88 -17.17
C LEU A 45 27.58 -21.32 -17.02
N ILE A 46 27.27 -21.94 -15.87
CA ILE A 46 27.62 -23.33 -15.64
C ILE A 46 26.89 -24.27 -16.60
N ALA A 47 25.59 -24.03 -16.84
CA ALA A 47 24.83 -24.84 -17.79
C ALA A 47 25.36 -24.74 -19.23
N VAL A 48 25.94 -23.60 -19.61
CA VAL A 48 26.47 -23.36 -20.97
C VAL A 48 27.96 -23.66 -21.04
N ILE A 49 28.80 -22.89 -20.34
CA ILE A 49 30.27 -22.99 -20.44
C ILE A 49 30.79 -24.19 -19.63
N GLY A 50 30.24 -24.42 -18.44
CA GLY A 50 30.67 -25.55 -17.61
C GLY A 50 30.39 -26.89 -18.28
N ALA A 51 29.18 -27.03 -18.83
CA ALA A 51 28.81 -28.25 -19.55
C ALA A 51 29.63 -28.45 -20.84
N LYS A 52 29.91 -27.35 -21.58
CA LYS A 52 30.83 -27.37 -22.73
C LYS A 52 32.20 -27.88 -22.33
N TYR A 53 32.81 -27.28 -21.29
CA TYR A 53 34.15 -27.64 -20.84
C TYR A 53 34.25 -29.12 -20.44
N VAL A 54 33.28 -29.64 -19.74
CA VAL A 54 33.21 -31.06 -19.34
C VAL A 54 33.13 -31.95 -20.62
N ALA A 55 32.27 -31.62 -21.57
CA ALA A 55 32.09 -32.40 -22.79
C ALA A 55 33.35 -32.42 -23.65
N ASP A 56 33.97 -31.26 -23.88
CA ASP A 56 35.21 -31.14 -24.67
C ASP A 56 36.37 -31.88 -23.99
N THR A 57 36.43 -31.89 -22.65
CA THR A 57 37.44 -32.63 -21.88
C THR A 57 37.25 -34.14 -21.99
N VAL A 58 36.02 -34.62 -22.04
CA VAL A 58 35.71 -36.03 -22.29
C VAL A 58 36.07 -36.43 -23.72
N GLU A 59 35.67 -35.60 -24.69
CA GLU A 59 35.96 -35.86 -26.13
C GLU A 59 37.44 -35.92 -26.42
N SER A 60 38.25 -35.06 -25.79
CA SER A 60 39.72 -35.04 -25.94
C SER A 60 40.45 -36.21 -25.27
N GLY A 61 39.74 -37.12 -24.59
CA GLY A 61 40.33 -38.24 -23.87
C GLY A 61 41.18 -37.83 -22.66
N SER A 62 40.93 -36.66 -22.10
CA SER A 62 41.67 -36.08 -20.99
C SER A 62 41.52 -36.86 -19.68
N ASN A 63 42.49 -36.70 -18.78
CA ASN A 63 42.61 -37.47 -17.55
C ASN A 63 41.39 -37.19 -16.62
N ALA A 64 40.81 -38.21 -16.00
CA ALA A 64 39.69 -38.11 -15.05
C ALA A 64 39.90 -37.05 -13.96
N ARG A 65 41.17 -36.74 -13.61
CA ARG A 65 41.48 -35.67 -12.64
C ARG A 65 41.09 -34.28 -13.15
N GLN A 66 41.21 -34.00 -14.45
CA GLN A 66 40.82 -32.70 -15.01
C GLN A 66 39.31 -32.49 -14.96
N ILE A 67 38.53 -33.53 -15.23
CA ILE A 67 37.07 -33.52 -15.10
C ILE A 67 36.68 -33.29 -13.63
N LEU A 68 37.34 -33.97 -12.70
CA LEU A 68 37.10 -33.82 -11.27
C LEU A 68 37.36 -32.36 -10.80
N TYR A 69 38.48 -31.76 -11.24
CA TYR A 69 38.78 -30.36 -10.91
C TYR A 69 37.76 -29.38 -11.48
N ALA A 70 37.29 -29.60 -12.71
CA ALA A 70 36.25 -28.78 -13.30
C ALA A 70 34.94 -28.88 -12.49
N VAL A 71 34.51 -30.08 -12.12
CA VAL A 71 33.32 -30.28 -11.30
C VAL A 71 33.46 -29.62 -9.93
N ILE A 72 34.62 -29.75 -9.29
CA ILE A 72 34.91 -29.09 -8.00
C ILE A 72 34.84 -27.56 -8.14
N ALA A 73 35.43 -26.99 -9.20
CA ALA A 73 35.41 -25.55 -9.45
C ALA A 73 33.99 -25.05 -9.70
N ILE A 74 33.19 -25.77 -10.48
CA ILE A 74 31.76 -25.49 -10.70
C ILE A 74 30.99 -25.50 -9.36
N ALA A 75 31.16 -26.54 -8.57
CA ALA A 75 30.52 -26.65 -7.25
C ALA A 75 30.95 -25.51 -6.33
N ALA A 76 32.22 -25.15 -6.30
CA ALA A 76 32.74 -24.03 -5.50
C ALA A 76 32.10 -22.68 -5.89
N ILE A 77 31.98 -22.41 -7.21
CA ILE A 77 31.32 -21.19 -7.71
C ILE A 77 29.84 -21.15 -7.30
N LEU A 78 29.10 -22.27 -7.42
CA LEU A 78 27.71 -22.36 -7.01
C LEU A 78 27.56 -22.16 -5.49
N ILE A 79 28.38 -22.81 -4.71
CA ILE A 79 28.36 -22.68 -3.24
C ILE A 79 28.66 -21.23 -2.85
N ALA A 80 29.72 -20.63 -3.39
CA ALA A 80 30.09 -19.24 -3.09
C ALA A 80 28.97 -18.26 -3.45
N SER A 81 28.40 -18.40 -4.65
CA SER A 81 27.30 -17.56 -5.15
C SER A 81 26.03 -17.72 -4.28
N THR A 82 25.65 -18.95 -3.97
CA THR A 82 24.47 -19.22 -3.11
C THR A 82 24.70 -18.72 -1.70
N THR A 83 25.88 -18.97 -1.13
CA THR A 83 26.24 -18.51 0.21
C THR A 83 26.21 -16.98 0.29
N ALA A 84 26.79 -16.27 -0.68
CA ALA A 84 26.76 -14.80 -0.72
C ALA A 84 25.33 -14.26 -0.73
N THR A 85 24.44 -14.86 -1.55
CA THR A 85 23.03 -14.44 -1.60
C THR A 85 22.27 -14.79 -0.32
N CYS A 86 22.53 -15.94 0.29
CA CYS A 86 21.94 -16.34 1.58
C CYS A 86 22.39 -15.41 2.72
N LEU A 87 23.69 -15.10 2.82
CA LEU A 87 24.22 -14.18 3.81
C LEU A 87 23.58 -12.79 3.69
N PHE A 88 23.48 -12.27 2.47
CA PHE A 88 22.80 -10.99 2.24
C PHE A 88 21.34 -11.04 2.73
N ARG A 89 20.60 -12.12 2.40
CA ARG A 89 19.17 -12.23 2.72
C ARG A 89 18.93 -12.44 4.22
N GLU A 90 19.71 -13.29 4.89
CA GLU A 90 19.48 -13.61 6.29
C GLU A 90 19.97 -12.49 7.22
N PHE A 91 21.15 -11.91 6.97
CA PHE A 91 21.74 -10.93 7.88
C PHE A 91 21.38 -9.48 7.58
N TYR A 92 21.18 -9.13 6.32
CA TYR A 92 20.98 -7.72 5.95
C TYR A 92 19.56 -7.42 5.45
N TRP A 93 19.03 -8.25 4.57
CA TRP A 93 17.80 -7.96 3.83
C TRP A 93 16.59 -7.77 4.74
N ASN A 94 16.41 -8.63 5.74
CA ASN A 94 15.28 -8.57 6.67
C ASN A 94 15.23 -7.21 7.40
N ILE A 95 16.39 -6.79 7.94
CA ILE A 95 16.49 -5.51 8.67
C ILE A 95 16.31 -4.32 7.72
N ALA A 96 16.96 -4.35 6.56
CA ALA A 96 16.88 -3.27 5.58
C ALA A 96 15.46 -3.11 5.00
N ARG A 97 14.76 -4.22 4.80
CA ARG A 97 13.36 -4.23 4.37
C ARG A 97 12.44 -3.57 5.40
N GLU A 98 12.57 -3.92 6.68
CA GLU A 98 11.74 -3.30 7.73
C GLU A 98 12.04 -1.79 7.86
N LYS A 99 13.30 -1.38 7.73
CA LYS A 99 13.65 0.06 7.66
C LYS A 99 13.02 0.74 6.45
N ALA A 100 12.98 0.08 5.30
CA ALA A 100 12.35 0.61 4.10
C ALA A 100 10.82 0.71 4.26
N ASN A 101 10.18 -0.30 4.87
CA ASN A 101 8.75 -0.27 5.22
C ASN A 101 8.44 0.90 6.16
N ALA A 102 9.19 1.03 7.25
CA ALA A 102 9.02 2.13 8.20
C ALA A 102 9.20 3.51 7.53
N GLY A 103 10.20 3.64 6.65
CA GLY A 103 10.43 4.87 5.89
C GLY A 103 9.28 5.21 4.93
N LEU A 104 8.75 4.22 4.21
CA LEU A 104 7.57 4.41 3.35
C LEU A 104 6.32 4.75 4.17
N SER A 105 6.10 4.06 5.28
CA SER A 105 4.97 4.32 6.18
C SER A 105 5.02 5.73 6.75
N LYS A 106 6.21 6.22 7.14
CA LYS A 106 6.39 7.59 7.62
C LYS A 106 5.98 8.61 6.55
N ILE A 107 6.47 8.47 5.32
CA ILE A 107 6.09 9.36 4.20
C ILE A 107 4.58 9.34 3.99
N PHE A 108 3.98 8.16 4.10
CA PHE A 108 2.53 8.01 3.97
C PHE A 108 1.78 8.72 5.10
N TYR A 109 2.17 8.51 6.37
CA TYR A 109 1.52 9.12 7.53
C TYR A 109 1.69 10.64 7.57
N ASP A 110 2.87 11.15 7.22
CA ASP A 110 3.11 12.59 7.10
C ASP A 110 2.18 13.23 6.06
N LYS A 111 1.96 12.52 4.94
CA LYS A 111 1.02 12.97 3.91
C LYS A 111 -0.42 12.87 4.37
N ALA A 112 -0.83 11.77 5.01
CA ALA A 112 -2.17 11.58 5.54
C ALA A 112 -2.54 12.68 6.55
N LYS A 113 -1.61 13.04 7.45
CA LYS A 113 -1.77 14.14 8.40
C LYS A 113 -2.03 15.50 7.71
N SER A 114 -1.46 15.72 6.52
CA SER A 114 -1.57 16.98 5.78
C SER A 114 -2.86 17.13 4.98
N LEU A 115 -3.72 16.10 4.94
CA LEU A 115 -4.95 16.12 4.15
C LEU A 115 -6.16 16.56 4.96
N ASP A 116 -7.12 17.21 4.28
CA ASP A 116 -8.36 17.68 4.86
C ASP A 116 -9.33 16.55 5.15
N LEU A 117 -10.22 16.75 6.13
CA LEU A 117 -11.34 15.87 6.43
C LEU A 117 -12.24 15.63 5.20
N ALA A 118 -12.45 16.67 4.39
CA ALA A 118 -13.21 16.60 3.14
C ALA A 118 -12.68 15.55 2.15
N SER A 119 -11.38 15.23 2.20
CA SER A 119 -10.80 14.18 1.36
C SER A 119 -11.24 12.78 1.80
N TYR A 120 -11.49 12.56 3.08
CA TYR A 120 -11.97 11.28 3.63
C TYR A 120 -13.45 11.04 3.37
N ASP A 121 -14.25 12.11 3.14
CA ASP A 121 -15.66 12.01 2.76
C ASP A 121 -15.87 11.57 1.30
N ASP A 122 -14.86 11.72 0.43
CA ASP A 122 -14.90 11.24 -0.94
C ASP A 122 -14.69 9.72 -1.00
N PRO A 123 -15.72 8.91 -1.33
CA PRO A 123 -15.58 7.45 -1.39
C PRO A 123 -14.51 6.97 -2.40
N TYR A 124 -14.29 7.75 -3.48
CA TYR A 124 -13.25 7.42 -4.46
C TYR A 124 -11.86 7.63 -3.87
N PHE A 125 -11.65 8.75 -3.19
CA PHE A 125 -10.41 9.03 -2.49
C PHE A 125 -10.16 8.01 -1.38
N TYR A 126 -11.14 7.75 -0.52
CA TYR A 126 -11.01 6.81 0.59
C TYR A 126 -10.64 5.40 0.14
N ASN A 127 -11.29 4.88 -0.92
CA ASN A 127 -10.92 3.59 -1.50
C ASN A 127 -9.49 3.57 -2.05
N ASN A 128 -9.05 4.65 -2.72
CA ASN A 128 -7.69 4.77 -3.23
C ASN A 128 -6.66 4.92 -2.09
N PHE A 129 -7.03 5.58 -1.01
CA PHE A 129 -6.24 5.73 0.21
C PHE A 129 -5.96 4.37 0.88
N ILE A 130 -6.99 3.55 1.08
CA ILE A 130 -6.82 2.18 1.61
C ILE A 130 -5.92 1.34 0.69
N LEU A 131 -6.15 1.40 -0.63
CA LEU A 131 -5.30 0.72 -1.59
C LEU A 131 -3.85 1.24 -1.57
N ALA A 132 -3.63 2.52 -1.31
CA ALA A 132 -2.29 3.10 -1.19
C ALA A 132 -1.57 2.61 0.08
N ILE A 133 -2.27 2.47 1.21
CA ILE A 133 -1.72 1.87 2.44
C ILE A 133 -1.31 0.42 2.19
N GLU A 134 -2.24 -0.41 1.71
CA GLU A 134 -1.97 -1.82 1.42
C GLU A 134 -0.81 -1.97 0.43
N SER A 135 -0.71 -1.03 -0.53
CA SER A 135 0.35 -1.02 -1.53
C SER A 135 1.71 -0.60 -0.99
N SER A 136 1.76 0.29 -0.02
CA SER A 136 3.04 0.81 0.50
C SER A 136 3.83 -0.25 1.26
N THR A 137 3.16 -1.11 2.02
CA THR A 137 3.79 -2.15 2.84
C THR A 137 3.75 -3.54 2.20
N GLY A 138 2.61 -3.94 1.60
CA GLY A 138 2.42 -5.25 1.00
C GLY A 138 3.19 -5.46 -0.30
N ASN A 139 3.37 -4.41 -1.10
CA ASN A 139 3.99 -4.53 -2.43
C ASN A 139 5.50 -4.31 -2.45
N LEU A 140 6.12 -3.81 -1.37
CA LEU A 140 7.57 -3.62 -1.32
C LEU A 140 8.31 -4.92 -1.67
N ASN A 141 7.93 -6.03 -1.06
CA ASN A 141 8.56 -7.34 -1.30
C ASN A 141 8.42 -7.79 -2.76
N GLN A 142 7.26 -7.54 -3.37
CA GLN A 142 7.03 -7.89 -4.78
C GLN A 142 7.89 -7.04 -5.70
N ILE A 143 8.00 -5.73 -5.44
CA ILE A 143 8.83 -4.81 -6.23
C ILE A 143 10.32 -5.15 -6.08
N LEU A 144 10.81 -5.41 -4.87
CA LEU A 144 12.19 -5.84 -4.65
C LEU A 144 12.48 -7.15 -5.36
N THR A 145 11.56 -8.12 -5.30
CA THR A 145 11.68 -9.39 -6.04
C THR A 145 11.69 -9.18 -7.55
N LEU A 146 10.90 -8.24 -8.07
CA LEU A 146 10.90 -7.87 -9.48
C LEU A 146 12.24 -7.25 -9.89
N ILE A 147 12.77 -6.32 -9.10
CA ILE A 147 14.09 -5.71 -9.35
C ILE A 147 15.16 -6.79 -9.44
N ARG A 148 15.22 -7.68 -8.43
CA ARG A 148 16.17 -8.78 -8.37
C ARG A 148 16.09 -9.66 -9.61
N ARG A 149 14.90 -10.16 -9.91
CA ARG A 149 14.71 -11.08 -11.05
C ARG A 149 14.97 -10.39 -12.39
N TYR A 150 14.49 -9.16 -12.55
CA TYR A 150 14.66 -8.41 -13.79
C TYR A 150 16.13 -8.19 -14.11
N ILE A 151 16.91 -7.67 -13.16
CA ILE A 151 18.33 -7.39 -13.36
C ILE A 151 19.10 -8.69 -13.61
N GLY A 152 18.84 -9.73 -12.81
CA GLY A 152 19.48 -11.04 -13.00
C GLY A 152 19.19 -11.64 -14.36
N GLU A 153 17.92 -11.59 -14.82
CA GLU A 153 17.54 -12.13 -16.13
C GLU A 153 18.08 -11.31 -17.30
N VAL A 154 18.08 -9.96 -17.22
CA VAL A 154 18.65 -9.11 -18.28
C VAL A 154 20.14 -9.34 -18.43
N VAL A 155 20.89 -9.34 -17.32
CA VAL A 155 22.32 -9.58 -17.34
C VAL A 155 22.64 -11.00 -17.90
N SER A 156 21.91 -12.00 -17.41
CA SER A 156 22.08 -13.39 -17.89
C SER A 156 21.75 -13.52 -19.39
N PHE A 157 20.66 -12.91 -19.85
CA PHE A 157 20.25 -12.92 -21.25
C PHE A 157 21.31 -12.31 -22.13
N ILE A 158 21.82 -11.11 -21.83
CA ILE A 158 22.86 -10.44 -22.62
C ILE A 158 24.14 -11.27 -22.64
N THR A 159 24.54 -11.83 -21.49
CA THR A 159 25.76 -12.64 -21.39
C THR A 159 25.66 -13.91 -22.22
N ILE A 160 24.55 -14.66 -22.11
CA ILE A 160 24.37 -15.91 -22.86
C ILE A 160 24.23 -15.63 -24.36
N CYS A 161 23.52 -14.57 -24.76
CA CYS A 161 23.47 -14.14 -26.16
C CYS A 161 24.87 -13.85 -26.72
N GLY A 162 25.71 -13.15 -25.95
CA GLY A 162 27.11 -12.88 -26.33
C GLY A 162 27.93 -14.15 -26.50
N ILE A 163 27.79 -15.13 -25.59
CA ILE A 163 28.48 -16.42 -25.65
C ILE A 163 28.06 -17.21 -26.90
N ILE A 164 26.74 -17.33 -27.14
CA ILE A 164 26.23 -18.09 -28.30
C ILE A 164 26.64 -17.41 -29.62
N LEU A 165 26.61 -16.08 -29.69
CA LEU A 165 27.05 -15.33 -30.85
C LEU A 165 28.55 -15.56 -31.16
N ALA A 166 29.38 -15.68 -30.12
CA ALA A 166 30.80 -15.95 -30.24
C ALA A 166 31.09 -17.42 -30.62
N LEU A 167 30.22 -18.35 -30.22
CA LEU A 167 30.35 -19.77 -30.59
C LEU A 167 29.93 -20.01 -32.05
N ASP A 168 28.73 -19.59 -32.41
CA ASP A 168 28.16 -19.75 -33.74
C ASP A 168 27.10 -18.68 -34.04
N PRO A 169 27.36 -17.71 -34.91
CA PRO A 169 26.41 -16.68 -35.32
C PRO A 169 25.14 -17.23 -35.96
N ILE A 170 25.22 -18.35 -36.70
CA ILE A 170 24.06 -18.96 -37.35
C ILE A 170 23.13 -19.56 -36.31
N CYS A 171 23.70 -20.22 -35.30
CA CYS A 171 22.95 -20.71 -34.15
C CYS A 171 22.18 -19.56 -33.48
N MET A 172 22.81 -18.43 -33.24
CA MET A 172 22.18 -17.25 -32.68
C MET A 172 21.04 -16.70 -33.55
N LEU A 173 21.20 -16.69 -34.89
CA LEU A 173 20.14 -16.29 -35.82
C LEU A 173 18.91 -17.22 -35.73
N ILE A 174 19.12 -18.54 -35.66
CA ILE A 174 18.04 -19.54 -35.51
C ILE A 174 17.26 -19.28 -34.20
N ILE A 175 18.00 -19.07 -33.11
CA ILE A 175 17.39 -18.79 -31.80
C ILE A 175 16.56 -17.50 -31.85
N LEU A 176 17.12 -16.41 -32.36
CA LEU A 176 16.45 -15.12 -32.47
C LEU A 176 15.23 -15.18 -33.38
N ALA A 177 15.34 -15.83 -34.56
CA ALA A 177 14.20 -16.01 -35.47
C ALA A 177 13.06 -16.77 -34.79
N THR A 178 13.38 -17.84 -34.05
CA THR A 178 12.42 -18.63 -33.33
C THR A 178 11.72 -17.79 -32.25
N VAL A 179 12.46 -17.00 -31.47
CA VAL A 179 11.92 -16.15 -30.41
C VAL A 179 11.05 -15.01 -30.98
N ILE A 180 11.50 -14.37 -32.08
CA ILE A 180 10.78 -13.24 -32.71
C ILE A 180 9.43 -13.70 -33.30
N ILE A 181 9.38 -14.86 -33.95
CA ILE A 181 8.15 -15.41 -34.57
C ILE A 181 7.02 -15.56 -33.54
N PHE A 182 7.35 -15.89 -32.29
CA PHE A 182 6.37 -16.13 -31.22
C PHE A 182 6.07 -14.91 -30.33
N THR A 183 6.79 -13.79 -30.51
CA THR A 183 6.55 -12.54 -29.76
C THR A 183 5.09 -12.05 -29.80
N PRO A 184 4.38 -12.07 -30.95
CA PRO A 184 2.98 -11.68 -31.01
C PRO A 184 2.05 -12.52 -30.12
N LEU A 185 2.33 -13.82 -29.95
CA LEU A 185 1.57 -14.72 -29.07
C LEU A 185 1.76 -14.30 -27.61
N SER A 186 2.99 -14.04 -27.19
CA SER A 186 3.29 -13.54 -25.83
C SER A 186 2.55 -12.26 -25.49
N LYS A 187 2.53 -11.30 -26.44
CA LYS A 187 1.77 -10.05 -26.28
C LYS A 187 0.26 -10.29 -26.13
N LYS A 188 -0.30 -11.23 -26.92
CA LYS A 188 -1.72 -11.58 -26.83
C LYS A 188 -2.08 -12.24 -25.51
N ILE A 189 -1.21 -13.13 -24.99
CA ILE A 189 -1.36 -13.73 -23.66
C ILE A 189 -1.36 -12.63 -22.58
N GLY A 190 -0.39 -11.72 -22.61
CA GLY A 190 -0.29 -10.60 -21.66
C GLY A 190 -1.54 -9.73 -21.63
N ASN A 191 -2.09 -9.39 -22.80
CA ASN A 191 -3.33 -8.60 -22.91
C ASN A 191 -4.53 -9.34 -22.30
N LEU A 192 -4.73 -10.62 -22.63
CA LEU A 192 -5.81 -11.43 -22.09
C LEU A 192 -5.71 -11.62 -20.56
N GLN A 193 -4.49 -11.78 -20.05
CA GLN A 193 -4.25 -11.84 -18.61
C GLN A 193 -4.59 -10.51 -17.91
N ALA A 194 -4.24 -9.38 -18.52
CA ALA A 194 -4.56 -8.05 -17.99
C ALA A 194 -6.07 -7.81 -17.97
N GLU A 195 -6.80 -8.15 -19.05
CA GLU A 195 -8.26 -8.06 -19.11
C GLU A 195 -8.91 -8.92 -18.04
N ARG A 196 -8.50 -10.18 -17.92
CA ARG A 196 -8.97 -11.11 -16.89
C ARG A 196 -8.80 -10.53 -15.50
N GLN A 197 -7.64 -9.95 -15.20
CA GLN A 197 -7.33 -9.38 -13.88
C GLN A 197 -8.26 -8.19 -13.55
N ILE A 198 -8.48 -7.30 -14.53
CA ILE A 198 -9.37 -6.14 -14.34
C ILE A 198 -10.80 -6.59 -14.06
N GLU A 199 -11.29 -7.58 -14.82
CA GLU A 199 -12.65 -8.11 -14.66
C GLU A 199 -12.82 -8.87 -13.33
N ASN A 200 -11.81 -9.65 -12.94
CA ASN A 200 -11.78 -10.37 -11.67
C ASN A 200 -11.77 -9.42 -10.46
N ASN A 201 -10.99 -8.36 -10.48
CA ASN A 201 -10.92 -7.42 -9.35
C ASN A 201 -12.27 -6.79 -9.02
N LYS A 202 -13.13 -6.56 -10.03
CA LYS A 202 -14.50 -6.06 -9.80
C LYS A 202 -15.39 -7.10 -9.11
N LYS A 203 -15.25 -8.39 -9.50
CA LYS A 203 -16.06 -9.49 -8.97
C LYS A 203 -15.59 -9.93 -7.59
N HIS A 204 -14.29 -9.95 -7.34
CA HIS A 204 -13.72 -10.25 -6.03
C HIS A 204 -14.21 -9.29 -4.95
N ARG A 205 -14.30 -7.99 -5.21
CA ARG A 205 -14.81 -7.02 -4.22
C ARG A 205 -16.18 -7.39 -3.66
N LYS A 206 -17.06 -7.99 -4.48
CA LYS A 206 -18.39 -8.44 -4.05
C LYS A 206 -18.29 -9.65 -3.12
N ALA A 207 -17.44 -10.63 -3.47
CA ALA A 207 -17.20 -11.80 -2.63
C ALA A 207 -16.52 -11.42 -1.30
N ASP A 208 -15.52 -10.55 -1.36
CA ASP A 208 -14.78 -10.06 -0.19
C ASP A 208 -15.68 -9.28 0.77
N TYR A 209 -16.65 -8.52 0.25
CA TYR A 209 -17.64 -7.83 1.09
C TYR A 209 -18.46 -8.84 1.91
N PHE A 210 -19.01 -9.88 1.26
CA PHE A 210 -19.78 -10.89 1.99
C PHE A 210 -18.90 -11.71 2.94
N ALA A 211 -17.65 -11.99 2.60
CA ALA A 211 -16.71 -12.66 3.49
C ALA A 211 -16.43 -11.84 4.75
N ARG A 212 -16.22 -10.52 4.63
CA ARG A 212 -15.92 -9.64 5.77
C ARG A 212 -17.03 -9.62 6.82
N ILE A 213 -18.29 -9.73 6.42
CA ILE A 213 -19.43 -9.76 7.34
C ILE A 213 -19.33 -10.91 8.36
N PHE A 214 -18.68 -12.03 8.00
CA PHE A 214 -18.56 -13.19 8.90
C PHE A 214 -17.50 -13.03 10.00
N TYR A 215 -16.48 -12.19 9.81
CA TYR A 215 -15.39 -12.07 10.78
C TYR A 215 -15.24 -10.69 11.42
N LEU A 216 -15.87 -9.64 10.87
CA LEU A 216 -15.84 -8.33 11.51
C LEU A 216 -16.77 -8.28 12.72
N GLN A 217 -16.26 -7.70 13.80
CA GLN A 217 -16.95 -7.59 15.10
C GLN A 217 -18.28 -6.84 14.98
N ASP A 218 -18.33 -5.79 14.15
CA ASP A 218 -19.49 -4.92 13.97
C ASP A 218 -20.74 -5.68 13.50
N TYR A 219 -20.55 -6.71 12.66
CA TYR A 219 -21.65 -7.54 12.14
C TYR A 219 -21.99 -8.74 13.02
N ALA A 220 -21.14 -9.04 14.03
CA ALA A 220 -21.22 -10.30 14.76
C ALA A 220 -22.56 -10.53 15.47
N LYS A 221 -23.15 -9.47 16.03
CA LYS A 221 -24.44 -9.51 16.72
C LYS A 221 -25.58 -9.77 15.73
N GLU A 222 -25.63 -8.99 14.64
CA GLU A 222 -26.67 -9.08 13.61
C GLU A 222 -26.69 -10.45 12.93
N VAL A 223 -25.52 -10.98 12.58
CA VAL A 223 -25.40 -12.29 11.93
C VAL A 223 -25.90 -13.42 12.84
N ARG A 224 -25.70 -13.32 14.17
CA ARG A 224 -26.11 -14.35 15.13
C ARG A 224 -27.59 -14.26 15.48
N MET A 225 -28.09 -13.03 15.67
CA MET A 225 -29.49 -12.83 16.13
C MET A 225 -30.51 -13.02 15.01
N ASN A 226 -30.20 -12.59 13.80
CA ASN A 226 -31.21 -12.51 12.73
C ASN A 226 -31.18 -13.71 11.76
N GLY A 227 -30.38 -14.75 12.01
CA GLY A 227 -30.35 -15.94 11.16
C GLY A 227 -29.97 -15.67 9.69
N ILE A 228 -29.31 -14.54 9.39
CA ILE A 228 -29.01 -14.07 8.03
C ILE A 228 -27.93 -14.91 7.32
N ARG A 229 -27.29 -15.86 8.03
CA ARG A 229 -26.21 -16.71 7.50
C ARG A 229 -26.54 -17.40 6.16
N PRO A 230 -27.72 -18.03 5.96
CA PRO A 230 -28.03 -18.67 4.69
C PRO A 230 -28.03 -17.70 3.51
N LEU A 231 -28.56 -16.48 3.71
CA LEU A 231 -28.58 -15.44 2.69
C LEU A 231 -27.15 -14.99 2.36
N LEU A 232 -26.31 -14.75 3.36
CA LEU A 232 -24.92 -14.31 3.16
C LEU A 232 -24.10 -15.37 2.43
N ILE A 233 -24.22 -16.66 2.80
CA ILE A 233 -23.54 -17.76 2.11
C ILE A 233 -24.02 -17.87 0.67
N LYS A 234 -25.32 -17.77 0.42
CA LYS A 234 -25.86 -17.78 -0.93
C LYS A 234 -25.25 -16.66 -1.78
N ARG A 235 -25.23 -15.43 -1.27
CA ARG A 235 -24.65 -14.27 -1.97
C ARG A 235 -23.15 -14.38 -2.19
N TYR A 236 -22.43 -14.93 -1.21
CA TYR A 236 -21.00 -15.23 -1.36
C TYR A 236 -20.76 -16.24 -2.47
N ASN A 237 -21.51 -17.35 -2.48
CA ASN A 237 -21.39 -18.40 -3.50
C ASN A 237 -21.73 -17.85 -4.90
N GLU A 238 -22.82 -17.08 -5.04
CA GLU A 238 -23.15 -16.40 -6.31
C GLU A 238 -21.99 -15.50 -6.81
N ALA A 239 -21.37 -14.74 -5.91
CA ALA A 239 -20.24 -13.90 -6.25
C ALA A 239 -18.97 -14.71 -6.60
N ALA A 240 -18.71 -15.79 -5.87
CA ALA A 240 -17.61 -16.72 -6.15
C ALA A 240 -17.78 -17.42 -7.50
N ASP A 241 -19.00 -17.87 -7.81
CA ASP A 241 -19.34 -18.50 -9.10
C ASP A 241 -19.13 -17.53 -10.26
N GLU A 242 -19.46 -16.23 -10.09
CA GLU A 242 -19.15 -15.20 -11.09
C GLU A 242 -17.64 -15.09 -11.35
N VAL A 243 -16.79 -15.18 -10.30
CA VAL A 243 -15.33 -15.19 -10.43
C VAL A 243 -14.85 -16.43 -11.16
N ILE A 244 -15.35 -17.62 -10.77
CA ILE A 244 -15.00 -18.91 -11.41
C ILE A 244 -15.41 -18.91 -12.89
N LYS A 245 -16.60 -18.43 -13.20
CA LYS A 245 -17.09 -18.33 -14.59
C LYS A 245 -16.20 -17.42 -15.43
N ASN A 246 -15.79 -16.28 -14.88
CA ASN A 246 -14.86 -15.38 -15.55
C ASN A 246 -13.48 -16.03 -15.74
N GLN A 247 -12.98 -16.72 -14.72
CA GLN A 247 -11.71 -17.45 -14.81
C GLN A 247 -11.75 -18.47 -15.96
N ARG A 248 -12.81 -19.29 -16.04
CA ARG A 248 -13.00 -20.28 -17.12
C ARG A 248 -13.04 -19.66 -18.52
N LYS A 249 -13.66 -18.47 -18.66
CA LYS A 249 -13.74 -17.73 -19.95
C LYS A 249 -12.37 -17.42 -20.54
N TYR A 250 -11.41 -17.05 -19.66
CA TYR A 250 -10.08 -16.63 -20.08
C TYR A 250 -9.06 -17.75 -20.11
N VAL A 251 -9.11 -18.68 -19.14
CA VAL A 251 -8.11 -19.75 -18.99
C VAL A 251 -8.01 -20.58 -20.27
N GLY A 252 -9.13 -21.07 -20.82
CA GLY A 252 -9.09 -21.86 -22.04
C GLY A 252 -8.44 -21.16 -23.24
N LYS A 253 -8.68 -19.84 -23.39
CA LYS A 253 -8.06 -19.06 -24.47
C LYS A 253 -6.56 -18.83 -24.24
N ILE A 254 -6.20 -18.52 -22.99
CA ILE A 254 -4.81 -18.29 -22.61
C ILE A 254 -4.00 -19.58 -22.75
N ASP A 255 -4.51 -20.69 -22.20
CA ASP A 255 -3.83 -21.98 -22.21
C ASP A 255 -3.68 -22.54 -23.62
N PHE A 256 -4.67 -22.32 -24.49
CA PHE A 256 -4.56 -22.70 -25.90
C PHE A 256 -3.44 -21.93 -26.61
N ILE A 257 -3.36 -20.61 -26.42
CA ILE A 257 -2.28 -19.80 -27.03
C ILE A 257 -0.93 -20.17 -26.40
N TYR A 258 -0.89 -20.41 -25.10
CA TYR A 258 0.30 -20.82 -24.37
C TYR A 258 0.81 -22.18 -24.86
N PHE A 259 -0.09 -23.15 -25.07
CA PHE A 259 0.26 -24.45 -25.65
C PHE A 259 0.94 -24.30 -27.02
N PHE A 260 0.38 -23.46 -27.92
CA PHE A 260 1.00 -23.21 -29.21
C PHE A 260 2.36 -22.50 -29.11
N GLN A 261 2.50 -21.59 -28.17
CA GLN A 261 3.76 -20.91 -27.91
C GLN A 261 4.83 -21.87 -27.41
N GLU A 262 4.52 -22.65 -26.40
CA GLU A 262 5.46 -23.63 -25.83
C GLU A 262 5.81 -24.73 -26.86
N SER A 263 4.80 -25.35 -27.46
CA SER A 263 5.03 -26.42 -28.45
C SER A 263 5.74 -25.90 -29.70
N GLY A 264 5.39 -24.69 -30.19
CA GLY A 264 6.01 -24.13 -31.37
C GLY A 264 7.48 -23.70 -31.14
N VAL A 265 7.73 -22.91 -30.09
CA VAL A 265 9.07 -22.40 -29.78
C VAL A 265 9.97 -23.52 -29.29
N GLN A 266 9.52 -24.27 -28.29
CA GLN A 266 10.40 -25.25 -27.64
C GLN A 266 10.57 -26.51 -28.47
N ILE A 267 9.51 -27.05 -29.07
CA ILE A 267 9.59 -28.29 -29.81
C ILE A 267 10.16 -28.05 -31.21
N LEU A 268 9.59 -27.16 -32.01
CA LEU A 268 10.08 -26.94 -33.36
C LEU A 268 11.41 -26.22 -33.39
N GLY A 269 11.58 -25.14 -32.65
CA GLY A 269 12.82 -24.35 -32.67
C GLY A 269 13.99 -25.05 -31.99
N PHE A 270 13.80 -25.42 -30.74
CA PHE A 270 14.90 -25.89 -29.89
C PHE A 270 15.08 -27.40 -29.82
N MET A 271 14.03 -28.21 -30.07
CA MET A 271 14.13 -29.67 -30.05
C MET A 271 14.24 -30.31 -31.45
N VAL A 272 13.94 -29.57 -32.52
CA VAL A 272 14.02 -30.09 -33.88
C VAL A 272 15.04 -29.30 -34.70
N VAL A 273 14.78 -28.01 -34.97
CA VAL A 273 15.59 -27.23 -35.92
C VAL A 273 17.01 -27.03 -35.42
N LEU A 274 17.17 -26.61 -34.17
CA LEU A 274 18.47 -26.33 -33.59
C LEU A 274 19.35 -27.59 -33.44
N PRO A 275 18.86 -28.72 -32.87
CA PRO A 275 19.68 -29.95 -32.82
C PRO A 275 20.01 -30.55 -34.18
N LEU A 276 19.14 -30.42 -35.18
CA LEU A 276 19.45 -30.85 -36.55
C LEU A 276 20.60 -30.02 -37.13
N TYR A 277 20.59 -28.70 -36.98
CA TYR A 277 21.64 -27.81 -37.41
C TYR A 277 22.98 -28.13 -36.68
N LEU A 278 22.94 -28.16 -35.35
CA LEU A 278 24.09 -28.43 -34.50
C LEU A 278 24.68 -29.84 -34.75
N GLY A 279 23.79 -30.84 -34.89
CA GLY A 279 24.16 -32.23 -35.19
C GLY A 279 24.85 -32.36 -36.56
N TYR A 280 24.38 -31.63 -37.58
CA TYR A 280 25.05 -31.54 -38.86
C TYR A 280 26.46 -30.92 -38.71
N GLY A 281 26.61 -29.85 -37.94
CA GLY A 281 27.88 -29.18 -37.63
C GLY A 281 28.89 -30.11 -36.95
N VAL A 282 28.45 -30.93 -36.00
CA VAL A 282 29.31 -31.88 -35.28
C VAL A 282 29.63 -33.12 -36.13
N LEU A 283 28.64 -33.78 -36.73
CA LEU A 283 28.81 -35.10 -37.33
C LEU A 283 29.33 -35.05 -38.76
N LYS A 284 28.89 -34.06 -39.56
CA LYS A 284 29.19 -34.02 -40.99
C LYS A 284 30.15 -32.89 -41.37
N ALA A 285 29.89 -31.68 -40.97
CA ALA A 285 30.74 -30.53 -41.28
C ALA A 285 32.03 -30.48 -40.42
N LYS A 286 32.00 -31.10 -39.23
CA LYS A 286 33.12 -31.09 -38.25
C LYS A 286 33.59 -29.65 -37.89
N THR A 287 32.67 -28.71 -37.89
CA THR A 287 32.93 -27.30 -37.56
C THR A 287 32.69 -27.00 -36.09
N LEU A 288 31.97 -27.88 -35.39
CA LEU A 288 31.59 -27.74 -33.97
C LEU A 288 32.06 -28.97 -33.19
N SER A 289 32.42 -28.78 -31.92
CA SER A 289 32.68 -29.87 -30.96
C SER A 289 31.37 -30.38 -30.34
N ALA A 290 31.42 -31.53 -29.67
CA ALA A 290 30.31 -32.00 -28.86
C ALA A 290 29.97 -31.03 -27.72
N GLY A 291 31.02 -30.36 -27.17
CA GLY A 291 30.83 -29.30 -26.19
C GLY A 291 30.12 -28.08 -26.75
N ASP A 292 30.40 -27.69 -27.99
CA ASP A 292 29.70 -26.60 -28.69
C ASP A 292 28.20 -26.91 -28.85
N PHE A 293 27.88 -28.17 -29.22
CA PHE A 293 26.50 -28.62 -29.29
C PHE A 293 25.76 -28.44 -27.95
N ILE A 294 26.34 -28.93 -26.86
CA ILE A 294 25.77 -28.86 -25.53
C ILE A 294 25.62 -27.40 -25.09
N ALA A 295 26.62 -26.56 -25.30
CA ALA A 295 26.62 -25.15 -24.97
C ALA A 295 25.51 -24.40 -25.72
N ALA A 296 25.43 -24.60 -27.04
CA ALA A 296 24.42 -23.95 -27.87
C ALA A 296 22.99 -24.39 -27.51
N PHE A 297 22.78 -25.67 -27.24
CA PHE A 297 21.50 -26.22 -26.83
C PHE A 297 21.04 -25.66 -25.48
N ASN A 298 21.88 -25.70 -24.45
CA ASN A 298 21.60 -25.14 -23.13
C ASN A 298 21.46 -23.61 -23.15
N GLY A 299 22.27 -22.95 -24.00
CA GLY A 299 22.19 -21.51 -24.22
C GLY A 299 20.87 -21.10 -24.86
N ALA A 300 20.42 -21.84 -25.87
CA ALA A 300 19.13 -21.61 -26.51
C ALA A 300 17.97 -21.74 -25.52
N TRP A 301 17.99 -22.78 -24.69
CA TRP A 301 16.99 -22.96 -23.61
C TRP A 301 17.02 -21.80 -22.61
N SER A 302 18.22 -21.37 -22.20
CA SER A 302 18.40 -20.24 -21.30
C SER A 302 17.87 -18.91 -21.88
N ILE A 303 18.15 -18.67 -23.18
CA ILE A 303 17.66 -17.49 -23.93
C ILE A 303 16.13 -17.50 -23.99
N ALA A 304 15.52 -18.65 -24.35
CA ALA A 304 14.07 -18.79 -24.42
C ALA A 304 13.39 -18.56 -23.06
N ALA A 305 13.94 -19.15 -22.00
CA ALA A 305 13.41 -18.97 -20.64
C ALA A 305 13.47 -17.52 -20.18
N SER A 306 14.62 -16.83 -20.40
CA SER A 306 14.77 -15.40 -20.09
C SER A 306 13.82 -14.54 -20.91
N PHE A 307 13.68 -14.84 -22.20
CA PHE A 307 12.80 -14.08 -23.09
C PHE A 307 11.33 -14.24 -22.68
N SER A 308 10.86 -15.45 -22.39
CA SER A 308 9.52 -15.70 -21.86
C SER A 308 9.29 -14.96 -20.55
N PHE A 309 10.26 -14.98 -19.66
CA PHE A 309 10.20 -14.23 -18.41
C PHE A 309 10.09 -12.71 -18.64
N LEU A 310 10.98 -12.15 -19.47
CA LEU A 310 11.02 -10.71 -19.74
C LEU A 310 9.79 -10.20 -20.50
N THR A 311 9.17 -11.01 -21.34
CA THR A 311 8.02 -10.58 -22.16
C THR A 311 6.68 -10.86 -21.53
N VAL A 312 6.46 -12.03 -20.94
CA VAL A 312 5.15 -12.44 -20.39
C VAL A 312 5.05 -12.11 -18.90
N TYR A 313 6.00 -12.57 -18.11
CA TYR A 313 5.92 -12.42 -16.65
C TYR A 313 6.09 -10.96 -16.24
N ILE A 314 7.10 -10.28 -16.77
CA ILE A 314 7.36 -8.88 -16.44
C ILE A 314 6.22 -7.98 -16.89
N ALA A 315 5.72 -8.11 -18.12
CA ALA A 315 4.62 -7.27 -18.59
C ALA A 315 3.39 -7.34 -17.67
N ARG A 316 3.10 -8.52 -17.14
CA ARG A 316 2.00 -8.74 -16.20
C ARG A 316 2.27 -8.08 -14.85
N GLU A 317 3.40 -8.42 -14.23
CA GLU A 317 3.75 -7.94 -12.88
C GLU A 317 4.00 -6.43 -12.88
N PHE A 318 4.72 -5.91 -13.88
CA PHE A 318 4.92 -4.47 -14.03
C PHE A 318 3.60 -3.72 -14.20
N SER A 319 2.65 -4.23 -14.99
CA SER A 319 1.34 -3.59 -15.15
C SER A 319 0.57 -3.55 -13.83
N GLN A 320 0.62 -4.60 -13.03
CA GLN A 320 -0.04 -4.66 -11.73
C GLN A 320 0.61 -3.70 -10.74
N GLN A 321 1.92 -3.77 -10.57
CA GLN A 321 2.68 -2.93 -9.64
C GLN A 321 2.61 -1.45 -10.04
N THR A 322 2.66 -1.14 -11.33
CA THR A 322 2.54 0.24 -11.83
C THR A 322 1.21 0.88 -11.43
N LYS A 323 0.10 0.15 -11.48
CA LYS A 323 -1.19 0.67 -11.05
C LYS A 323 -1.21 0.99 -9.55
N MET A 324 -0.65 0.10 -8.75
CA MET A 324 -0.54 0.30 -7.30
C MET A 324 0.36 1.49 -6.95
N ILE A 325 1.54 1.55 -7.56
CA ILE A 325 2.45 2.71 -7.42
C ILE A 325 1.78 4.00 -7.92
N GLY A 326 1.00 3.90 -9.01
CA GLY A 326 0.22 5.02 -9.52
C GLY A 326 -0.76 5.57 -8.49
N LYS A 327 -1.48 4.70 -7.76
CA LYS A 327 -2.38 5.09 -6.67
C LYS A 327 -1.65 5.70 -5.49
N PHE A 328 -0.53 5.11 -5.10
CA PHE A 328 0.34 5.67 -4.06
C PHE A 328 0.86 7.07 -4.45
N ARG A 329 1.28 7.25 -5.70
CA ARG A 329 1.76 8.53 -6.21
C ARG A 329 0.64 9.57 -6.33
N GLU A 330 -0.56 9.15 -6.77
CA GLU A 330 -1.78 9.99 -6.80
C GLU A 330 -2.10 10.50 -5.39
N PHE A 331 -2.07 9.61 -4.39
CA PHE A 331 -2.24 9.97 -2.99
C PHE A 331 -1.19 10.98 -2.52
N LEU A 332 0.10 10.75 -2.78
CA LEU A 332 1.16 11.67 -2.38
C LEU A 332 1.08 13.05 -3.06
N SER A 333 0.51 13.11 -4.27
CA SER A 333 0.34 14.36 -5.01
C SER A 333 -0.94 15.13 -4.65
N LYS A 334 -1.85 14.53 -3.86
CA LYS A 334 -3.09 15.20 -3.43
C LYS A 334 -2.74 16.38 -2.54
N GLU A 335 -3.20 17.56 -2.91
CA GLU A 335 -3.05 18.75 -2.09
C GLU A 335 -4.26 18.96 -1.19
N SER A 336 -4.06 19.57 -0.03
CA SER A 336 -5.11 20.03 0.86
C SER A 336 -5.94 21.10 0.14
N ILE A 337 -7.26 21.04 0.28
CA ILE A 337 -8.19 22.05 -0.24
C ILE A 337 -8.14 23.28 0.66
N ILE A 338 -8.02 23.05 1.97
CA ILE A 338 -7.90 24.11 2.97
C ILE A 338 -6.45 24.59 2.96
N LYS A 339 -6.26 25.84 2.57
CA LYS A 339 -4.94 26.45 2.57
C LYS A 339 -4.59 26.95 3.98
N ASP A 340 -3.37 26.69 4.39
CA ASP A 340 -2.86 27.23 5.64
C ASP A 340 -2.71 28.76 5.55
N GLY A 341 -3.14 29.47 6.58
CA GLY A 341 -2.99 30.92 6.63
C GLY A 341 -1.58 31.32 7.07
N ALA A 342 -1.23 32.57 6.84
CA ALA A 342 0.11 33.10 7.12
C ALA A 342 0.25 33.68 8.53
N HIS A 343 -0.85 33.92 9.24
CA HIS A 343 -0.85 34.59 10.54
C HIS A 343 -1.08 33.60 11.67
N GLU A 344 -0.34 33.76 12.75
CA GLU A 344 -0.61 33.05 13.98
C GLU A 344 -1.87 33.61 14.65
N ALA A 345 -2.74 32.72 15.15
CA ALA A 345 -3.89 33.12 15.92
C ALA A 345 -3.47 33.60 17.32
N GLU A 346 -4.09 34.65 17.81
CA GLU A 346 -3.83 35.12 19.17
C GLU A 346 -4.40 34.09 20.17
N CYS A 347 -3.51 33.46 20.94
CA CYS A 347 -3.88 32.58 22.04
C CYS A 347 -3.94 33.40 23.34
N GLY A 348 -5.06 33.34 24.04
CA GLY A 348 -5.26 34.10 25.28
C GLY A 348 -6.73 34.13 25.67
N GLU A 349 -7.22 35.30 26.04
CA GLU A 349 -8.61 35.52 26.41
C GLU A 349 -9.56 35.24 25.25
N PRO A 350 -10.78 34.71 25.51
CA PRO A 350 -11.77 34.50 24.46
C PRO A 350 -12.15 35.81 23.79
N GLN A 351 -12.21 35.78 22.47
CA GLN A 351 -12.58 36.91 21.63
C GLN A 351 -13.97 36.67 21.02
N LYS A 352 -14.60 37.73 20.52
CA LYS A 352 -15.88 37.67 19.83
C LYS A 352 -15.76 36.82 18.56
N ILE A 353 -16.72 35.91 18.35
CA ILE A 353 -16.86 35.12 17.12
C ILE A 353 -18.03 35.67 16.31
N GLU A 354 -17.82 35.96 15.04
CA GLU A 354 -18.83 36.47 14.12
C GLU A 354 -18.92 35.59 12.87
N LEU A 355 -20.10 35.11 12.58
CA LEU A 355 -20.45 34.46 11.31
C LEU A 355 -21.22 35.46 10.47
N LYS A 356 -20.75 35.78 9.27
CA LYS A 356 -21.38 36.74 8.36
C LYS A 356 -21.78 36.07 7.05
N ASN A 357 -23.09 35.92 6.84
CA ASN A 357 -23.70 35.31 5.65
C ASN A 357 -23.09 33.94 5.28
N VAL A 358 -22.80 33.14 6.31
CA VAL A 358 -22.13 31.84 6.12
C VAL A 358 -23.06 30.83 5.46
N SER A 359 -22.63 30.29 4.33
CA SER A 359 -23.30 29.18 3.66
C SER A 359 -22.29 28.05 3.38
N PHE A 360 -22.76 26.81 3.46
CA PHE A 360 -21.88 25.65 3.26
C PHE A 360 -22.63 24.47 2.61
N SER A 361 -21.94 23.82 1.67
CA SER A 361 -22.32 22.53 1.07
C SER A 361 -21.13 21.57 1.18
N TYR A 362 -21.40 20.32 1.56
CA TYR A 362 -20.34 19.29 1.53
C TYR A 362 -19.87 19.02 0.10
N PRO A 363 -18.60 18.66 -0.09
CA PRO A 363 -18.05 18.30 -1.40
C PRO A 363 -18.91 17.24 -2.10
N GLY A 364 -19.21 17.47 -3.39
CA GLY A 364 -20.03 16.53 -4.17
C GLY A 364 -21.56 16.66 -3.97
N THR A 365 -22.03 17.56 -3.09
CA THR A 365 -23.46 17.83 -2.92
C THR A 365 -23.81 19.20 -3.50
N SER A 366 -25.00 19.30 -4.13
CA SER A 366 -25.51 20.57 -4.68
C SER A 366 -26.37 21.33 -3.65
N ASN A 367 -26.85 20.66 -2.63
CA ASN A 367 -27.76 21.28 -1.64
C ASN A 367 -26.95 21.83 -0.47
N PRO A 368 -27.05 23.15 -0.17
CA PRO A 368 -26.40 23.73 0.98
C PRO A 368 -27.04 23.25 2.29
N VAL A 369 -26.18 22.80 3.21
CA VAL A 369 -26.57 22.38 4.57
C VAL A 369 -26.79 23.60 5.47
N LEU A 370 -25.95 24.63 5.29
CA LEU A 370 -26.12 25.92 5.97
C LEU A 370 -26.36 27.00 4.93
N LYS A 371 -27.30 27.91 5.20
CA LYS A 371 -27.70 29.01 4.30
C LYS A 371 -27.75 30.33 5.04
N ASN A 372 -26.93 31.28 4.65
CA ASN A 372 -26.93 32.67 5.14
C ASN A 372 -26.95 32.77 6.68
N ILE A 373 -26.15 31.97 7.35
CA ILE A 373 -26.08 32.00 8.81
C ILE A 373 -25.37 33.27 9.25
N ASN A 374 -26.05 34.04 10.10
CA ASN A 374 -25.53 35.20 10.78
C ASN A 374 -25.63 34.94 12.29
N LEU A 375 -24.49 34.89 12.97
CA LEU A 375 -24.42 34.59 14.39
C LEU A 375 -23.27 35.34 15.01
N THR A 376 -23.51 35.95 16.17
CA THR A 376 -22.48 36.58 16.96
C THR A 376 -22.41 35.89 18.32
N ILE A 377 -21.23 35.54 18.75
CA ILE A 377 -20.93 34.95 20.05
C ILE A 377 -20.01 35.88 20.79
N GLU A 378 -20.48 36.45 21.87
CA GLU A 378 -19.67 37.33 22.70
C GLU A 378 -18.67 36.56 23.57
N PRO A 379 -17.57 37.18 23.99
CA PRO A 379 -16.60 36.55 24.90
C PRO A 379 -17.31 36.01 26.17
N TYR A 380 -16.90 34.82 26.60
CA TYR A 380 -17.46 34.10 27.77
C TYR A 380 -18.94 33.69 27.66
N GLN A 381 -19.57 33.88 26.49
CA GLN A 381 -20.96 33.48 26.28
C GLN A 381 -21.07 31.97 26.10
N LYS A 382 -22.03 31.35 26.81
CA LYS A 382 -22.43 29.95 26.62
C LYS A 382 -23.61 29.89 25.65
N ILE A 383 -23.48 29.10 24.58
CA ILE A 383 -24.52 28.95 23.56
C ILE A 383 -24.90 27.48 23.40
N ALA A 384 -26.20 27.21 23.40
CA ALA A 384 -26.76 25.92 23.02
C ALA A 384 -27.30 25.96 21.60
N LEU A 385 -26.77 25.12 20.72
CA LEU A 385 -27.30 24.90 19.38
C LEU A 385 -28.40 23.85 19.42
N VAL A 386 -29.64 24.26 19.17
CA VAL A 386 -30.82 23.38 19.20
C VAL A 386 -31.43 23.25 17.82
N GLY A 387 -31.85 22.06 17.46
CA GLY A 387 -32.46 21.79 16.14
C GLY A 387 -32.61 20.29 15.87
N TYR A 388 -33.40 19.97 14.85
CA TYR A 388 -33.59 18.58 14.40
C TYR A 388 -32.28 17.91 14.00
N ASN A 389 -32.29 16.55 13.99
CA ASN A 389 -31.16 15.80 13.41
C ASN A 389 -31.02 16.16 11.93
N GLY A 390 -29.79 16.47 11.51
CA GLY A 390 -29.52 16.97 10.17
C GLY A 390 -29.72 18.48 9.96
N ALA A 391 -30.06 19.26 11.00
CA ALA A 391 -30.19 20.72 10.88
C ALA A 391 -28.87 21.48 10.68
N GLY A 392 -27.73 20.78 10.61
CA GLY A 392 -26.42 21.40 10.37
C GLY A 392 -25.64 21.78 11.64
N LYS A 393 -26.04 21.32 12.85
CA LYS A 393 -25.34 21.60 14.10
C LYS A 393 -23.87 21.19 14.05
N THR A 394 -23.60 19.92 13.78
CA THR A 394 -22.24 19.36 13.61
C THR A 394 -21.49 20.01 12.46
N THR A 395 -22.20 20.40 11.40
CA THR A 395 -21.59 21.13 10.28
C THR A 395 -21.07 22.51 10.72
N LEU A 396 -21.85 23.22 11.53
CA LEU A 396 -21.44 24.53 12.05
C LEU A 396 -20.21 24.42 12.97
N THR A 397 -20.17 23.41 13.85
CA THR A 397 -19.02 23.15 14.70
C THR A 397 -17.76 22.79 13.89
N ASN A 398 -17.92 21.98 12.84
CA ASN A 398 -16.82 21.65 11.92
C ASN A 398 -16.26 22.88 11.17
N LEU A 399 -17.11 23.84 10.82
CA LEU A 399 -16.66 25.11 10.22
C LEU A 399 -15.93 26.00 11.22
N LEU A 400 -16.38 26.07 12.47
CA LEU A 400 -15.70 26.81 13.55
C LEU A 400 -14.30 26.23 13.83
N LEU A 401 -14.17 24.90 13.80
CA LEU A 401 -12.89 24.19 13.96
C LEU A 401 -12.03 24.23 12.67
N ARG A 402 -12.56 24.84 11.61
CA ARG A 402 -11.91 24.89 10.29
C ARG A 402 -11.49 23.48 9.81
N LEU A 403 -12.37 22.49 10.04
CA LEU A 403 -12.28 21.16 9.41
C LEU A 403 -12.76 21.21 7.96
N TYR A 404 -13.57 22.21 7.65
CA TYR A 404 -14.00 22.63 6.31
C TYR A 404 -13.96 24.16 6.21
N ASP A 405 -13.75 24.69 5.02
CA ASP A 405 -13.91 26.11 4.74
C ASP A 405 -15.36 26.40 4.27
N VAL A 406 -15.87 27.57 4.61
CA VAL A 406 -17.20 28.01 4.16
C VAL A 406 -17.27 28.13 2.63
N SER A 407 -18.44 27.75 2.04
CA SER A 407 -18.67 27.92 0.60
C SER A 407 -18.87 29.38 0.21
N SER A 408 -19.52 30.17 1.09
CA SER A 408 -19.65 31.64 0.98
C SER A 408 -19.82 32.27 2.35
N GLY A 409 -19.59 33.57 2.45
CA GLY A 409 -19.53 34.30 3.72
C GLY A 409 -18.18 34.16 4.39
N GLU A 410 -18.09 34.57 5.65
CA GLU A 410 -16.87 34.55 6.44
C GLU A 410 -17.13 34.26 7.91
N ILE A 411 -16.13 33.71 8.58
CA ILE A 411 -16.08 33.52 10.02
C ILE A 411 -14.93 34.34 10.56
N LEU A 412 -15.22 35.19 11.53
CA LEU A 412 -14.23 36.08 12.15
C LEU A 412 -14.09 35.74 13.63
N ILE A 413 -12.87 35.82 14.15
CA ILE A 413 -12.56 35.76 15.58
C ILE A 413 -11.75 37.01 15.93
N GLY A 414 -12.23 37.83 16.87
CA GLY A 414 -11.61 39.11 17.17
C GLY A 414 -11.55 40.07 15.98
N GLY A 415 -12.47 39.96 15.03
CA GLY A 415 -12.53 40.74 13.81
C GLY A 415 -11.56 40.28 12.69
N LYS A 416 -10.78 39.21 12.90
CA LYS A 416 -9.87 38.64 11.90
C LYS A 416 -10.50 37.38 11.28
N SER A 417 -10.31 37.20 9.97
CA SER A 417 -10.80 36.00 9.27
C SER A 417 -10.03 34.76 9.68
N ILE A 418 -10.73 33.69 10.04
CA ILE A 418 -10.08 32.41 10.37
C ILE A 418 -9.34 31.79 9.19
N LYS A 419 -9.64 32.23 7.94
CA LYS A 419 -8.93 31.76 6.74
C LYS A 419 -7.50 32.27 6.65
N ASP A 420 -7.22 33.42 7.27
CA ASP A 420 -5.90 34.05 7.23
C ASP A 420 -4.95 33.52 8.31
N GLU A 421 -5.49 32.74 9.25
CA GLU A 421 -4.76 32.15 10.38
C GLU A 421 -4.17 30.77 9.99
N SER A 422 -3.02 30.42 10.61
CA SER A 422 -2.49 29.07 10.50
C SER A 422 -3.45 28.07 11.12
N LEU A 423 -3.62 26.91 10.49
CA LEU A 423 -4.56 25.86 10.96
C LEU A 423 -4.20 25.36 12.36
N GLU A 424 -2.90 25.24 12.63
CA GLU A 424 -2.41 24.76 13.92
C GLU A 424 -2.73 25.76 15.04
N SER A 425 -2.42 27.04 14.84
CA SER A 425 -2.71 28.08 15.84
C SER A 425 -4.21 28.30 16.00
N HIS A 426 -4.99 28.27 14.90
CA HIS A 426 -6.44 28.36 14.98
C HIS A 426 -7.04 27.24 15.84
N ARG A 427 -6.69 25.97 15.54
CA ARG A 427 -7.21 24.80 16.25
C ARG A 427 -6.68 24.68 17.69
N SER A 428 -5.54 25.26 17.99
CA SER A 428 -4.99 25.27 19.34
C SER A 428 -5.88 26.01 20.34
N ARG A 429 -6.66 27.01 19.88
CA ARG A 429 -7.62 27.77 20.70
C ARG A 429 -8.89 27.01 21.07
N PHE A 430 -9.14 25.86 20.43
CA PHE A 430 -10.36 25.09 20.63
C PHE A 430 -10.10 23.79 21.36
N ALA A 431 -10.94 23.45 22.31
CA ALA A 431 -11.10 22.09 22.79
C ALA A 431 -12.44 21.56 22.23
N ALA A 432 -12.41 20.39 21.59
CA ALA A 432 -13.58 19.80 20.97
C ALA A 432 -13.84 18.39 21.52
N VAL A 433 -15.11 18.12 21.84
CA VAL A 433 -15.62 16.79 22.17
C VAL A 433 -16.64 16.44 21.09
N PHE A 434 -16.28 15.47 20.24
CA PHE A 434 -17.14 15.00 19.15
C PHE A 434 -18.12 13.93 19.62
N GLN A 435 -19.25 13.81 18.93
CA GLN A 435 -20.26 12.79 19.20
C GLN A 435 -19.69 11.36 19.04
N ASP A 436 -18.87 11.17 18.03
CA ASP A 436 -18.20 9.91 17.67
C ASP A 436 -16.72 9.87 18.11
N PHE A 437 -16.46 10.37 19.32
CA PHE A 437 -15.12 10.38 19.90
C PHE A 437 -14.48 8.99 19.89
N GLN A 438 -13.17 8.93 19.73
CA GLN A 438 -12.38 7.69 19.79
C GLN A 438 -11.41 7.71 20.97
N LEU A 439 -11.27 6.56 21.63
CA LEU A 439 -10.18 6.29 22.55
C LEU A 439 -9.07 5.55 21.82
N PHE A 440 -7.84 5.80 22.22
CA PHE A 440 -6.66 5.16 21.65
C PHE A 440 -6.17 4.04 22.56
N ALA A 441 -5.53 3.01 21.99
CA ALA A 441 -4.85 1.95 22.73
C ALA A 441 -3.56 2.51 23.37
N ALA A 442 -3.74 3.27 24.43
CA ALA A 442 -2.75 4.00 25.21
C ALA A 442 -3.25 4.09 26.66
N THR A 443 -2.48 4.66 27.56
CA THR A 443 -2.93 4.85 28.95
C THR A 443 -4.09 5.86 29.05
N LEU A 444 -4.84 5.83 30.14
CA LEU A 444 -5.89 6.80 30.38
C LEU A 444 -5.36 8.24 30.38
N GLY A 445 -4.19 8.46 30.99
CA GLY A 445 -3.53 9.76 31.00
C GLY A 445 -3.16 10.26 29.61
N GLU A 446 -2.55 9.40 28.76
CA GLU A 446 -2.24 9.71 27.36
C GLU A 446 -3.51 9.99 26.56
N ASN A 447 -4.61 9.29 26.84
CA ASN A 447 -5.90 9.56 26.23
C ASN A 447 -6.48 10.92 26.63
N VAL A 448 -6.25 11.38 27.84
CA VAL A 448 -6.70 12.69 28.32
C VAL A 448 -5.79 13.80 27.78
N ALA A 449 -4.47 13.64 27.90
CA ALA A 449 -3.51 14.63 27.44
C ALA A 449 -3.36 14.69 25.92
N LEU A 450 -3.65 13.60 25.20
CA LEU A 450 -3.34 13.38 23.77
C LEU A 450 -1.85 13.62 23.47
N SER A 451 -0.99 13.31 24.46
CA SER A 451 0.47 13.46 24.44
C SER A 451 1.11 12.36 25.28
N SER A 452 2.37 12.03 24.95
CA SER A 452 3.23 11.19 25.80
C SER A 452 3.78 11.94 27.03
N GLU A 453 3.78 13.28 26.99
CA GLU A 453 4.13 14.12 28.12
C GLU A 453 2.85 14.51 28.86
N ILE A 454 2.68 13.99 30.07
CA ILE A 454 1.45 14.14 30.86
C ILE A 454 1.76 14.93 32.13
N ASP A 455 1.06 16.03 32.33
CA ASP A 455 0.96 16.65 33.67
C ASP A 455 -0.09 15.87 34.48
N GLU A 456 0.42 14.95 35.33
CA GLU A 456 -0.42 14.01 36.09
C GLU A 456 -1.47 14.73 36.97
N PRO A 457 -1.11 15.78 37.78
CA PRO A 457 -2.09 16.51 38.59
C PRO A 457 -3.21 17.12 37.73
N SER A 458 -2.87 17.73 36.58
CA SER A 458 -3.87 18.33 35.68
C SER A 458 -4.75 17.27 35.01
N ALA A 459 -4.19 16.11 34.67
CA ALA A 459 -4.97 15.01 34.07
C ALA A 459 -5.97 14.42 35.07
N VAL A 460 -5.56 14.23 36.32
CA VAL A 460 -6.46 13.76 37.39
C VAL A 460 -7.57 14.77 37.64
N LYS A 461 -7.25 16.05 37.76
CA LYS A 461 -8.22 17.12 37.94
C LYS A 461 -9.20 17.24 36.78
N ALA A 462 -8.73 17.06 35.54
CA ALA A 462 -9.58 17.05 34.35
C ALA A 462 -10.56 15.88 34.36
N LEU A 463 -10.12 14.68 34.78
CA LEU A 463 -10.97 13.51 34.95
C LEU A 463 -12.04 13.72 36.06
N GLU A 464 -11.67 14.32 37.18
CA GLU A 464 -12.58 14.67 38.25
C GLU A 464 -13.65 15.67 37.76
N ASN A 465 -13.24 16.73 37.07
CA ASN A 465 -14.15 17.70 36.48
C ASN A 465 -15.13 17.09 35.46
N ALA A 466 -14.65 16.11 34.68
CA ALA A 466 -15.48 15.32 33.76
C ALA A 466 -16.37 14.29 34.46
N GLY A 467 -16.27 14.16 35.80
CA GLY A 467 -17.06 13.21 36.61
C GLY A 467 -16.62 11.76 36.41
N PHE A 468 -15.35 11.50 36.05
CA PHE A 468 -14.79 10.16 35.93
C PHE A 468 -14.51 9.63 37.36
N SER A 469 -15.31 8.69 37.83
CA SER A 469 -15.26 8.20 39.21
C SER A 469 -14.73 6.77 39.35
N LYS A 470 -14.42 6.10 38.26
CA LYS A 470 -13.92 4.72 38.28
C LYS A 470 -12.52 4.66 38.88
N LYS A 471 -12.40 3.92 39.99
CA LYS A 471 -11.09 3.64 40.57
C LYS A 471 -10.39 2.57 39.75
N LEU A 472 -9.23 2.93 39.19
CA LEU A 472 -8.37 2.05 38.39
C LEU A 472 -7.14 1.68 39.24
N GLN A 473 -6.66 0.42 39.15
CA GLN A 473 -5.52 -0.05 39.93
C GLN A 473 -4.26 0.79 39.72
N ASN A 474 -4.02 1.18 38.47
CA ASN A 474 -2.85 1.97 38.07
C ASN A 474 -3.18 3.46 37.82
N GLY A 475 -4.34 3.95 38.31
CA GLY A 475 -4.74 5.33 38.11
C GLY A 475 -4.75 5.73 36.62
N ILE A 476 -4.15 6.87 36.30
CA ILE A 476 -4.04 7.37 34.91
C ILE A 476 -3.08 6.56 34.03
N ASN A 477 -2.20 5.73 34.61
CA ASN A 477 -1.30 4.85 33.88
C ASN A 477 -1.96 3.52 33.46
N THR A 478 -3.26 3.37 33.68
CA THR A 478 -4.01 2.18 33.25
C THR A 478 -4.13 2.14 31.74
N PRO A 479 -3.66 1.07 31.05
CA PRO A 479 -3.82 0.92 29.61
C PRO A 479 -5.30 0.73 29.25
N LEU A 480 -5.75 1.43 28.21
CA LEU A 480 -7.08 1.30 27.65
C LEU A 480 -7.05 0.45 26.38
N LEU A 481 -8.13 -0.25 26.12
CA LEU A 481 -8.31 -1.18 25.01
C LEU A 481 -7.35 -2.39 25.10
N ARG A 482 -7.64 -3.45 24.36
CA ARG A 482 -6.85 -4.69 24.39
C ARG A 482 -6.13 -4.97 23.08
N GLU A 483 -5.86 -3.91 22.32
CA GLU A 483 -5.18 -4.04 21.02
C GLU A 483 -3.71 -4.48 21.19
N PHE A 484 -3.03 -3.99 22.22
CA PHE A 484 -1.60 -4.22 22.44
C PHE A 484 -1.27 -4.77 23.83
N ASP A 485 -2.16 -4.61 24.81
CA ASP A 485 -1.97 -5.05 26.19
C ASP A 485 -3.18 -5.90 26.62
N GLU A 486 -2.94 -7.17 26.95
CA GLU A 486 -3.99 -8.08 27.43
C GLU A 486 -4.65 -7.59 28.74
N ASN A 487 -3.92 -6.80 29.54
CA ASN A 487 -4.42 -6.16 30.75
C ASN A 487 -5.18 -4.87 30.48
N GLY A 488 -5.25 -4.43 29.21
CA GLY A 488 -5.97 -3.25 28.80
C GLY A 488 -7.44 -3.35 29.17
N ILE A 489 -7.97 -2.28 29.75
CA ILE A 489 -9.38 -2.25 30.18
C ILE A 489 -10.27 -1.64 29.11
N MET A 490 -11.49 -2.17 29.00
CA MET A 490 -12.57 -1.58 28.23
C MET A 490 -13.39 -0.69 29.15
N LEU A 491 -13.50 0.58 28.80
CA LEU A 491 -14.41 1.50 29.49
C LEU A 491 -15.85 1.28 29.01
N SER A 492 -16.82 1.48 29.88
CA SER A 492 -18.22 1.60 29.46
C SER A 492 -18.43 2.86 28.60
N GLY A 493 -19.51 2.93 27.81
CA GLY A 493 -19.78 4.09 26.97
C GLY A 493 -19.77 5.43 27.74
N GLY A 494 -20.36 5.46 28.93
CA GLY A 494 -20.36 6.65 29.78
C GLY A 494 -18.99 7.00 30.37
N GLU A 495 -18.18 5.98 30.75
CA GLU A 495 -16.79 6.20 31.22
C GLU A 495 -15.91 6.71 30.07
N ALA A 496 -16.03 6.12 28.87
CA ALA A 496 -15.33 6.54 27.68
C ALA A 496 -15.66 7.99 27.29
N GLN A 497 -16.94 8.37 27.40
CA GLN A 497 -17.38 9.74 27.15
C GLN A 497 -16.80 10.73 28.18
N LYS A 498 -16.76 10.35 29.47
CA LYS A 498 -16.14 11.18 30.51
C LYS A 498 -14.64 11.36 30.27
N ALA A 499 -13.93 10.31 29.82
CA ALA A 499 -12.53 10.43 29.42
C ALA A 499 -12.34 11.37 28.21
N ALA A 500 -13.26 11.34 27.23
CA ALA A 500 -13.24 12.27 26.10
C ALA A 500 -13.55 13.72 26.53
N ILE A 501 -14.45 13.93 27.47
CA ILE A 501 -14.76 15.25 28.04
C ILE A 501 -13.55 15.78 28.84
N ALA A 502 -12.84 14.90 29.57
CA ALA A 502 -11.64 15.29 30.31
C ALA A 502 -10.56 15.92 29.42
N ARG A 503 -10.48 15.54 28.11
CA ARG A 503 -9.59 16.19 27.13
C ARG A 503 -9.83 17.69 27.04
N ALA A 504 -11.11 18.10 27.06
CA ALA A 504 -11.47 19.51 26.97
C ALA A 504 -11.08 20.27 28.24
N PHE A 505 -11.21 19.67 29.42
CA PHE A 505 -10.76 20.26 30.67
C PHE A 505 -9.23 20.31 30.81
N TYR A 506 -8.51 19.33 30.25
CA TYR A 506 -7.06 19.28 30.30
C TYR A 506 -6.41 20.31 29.38
N LYS A 507 -6.99 20.56 28.20
CA LYS A 507 -6.40 21.42 27.16
C LYS A 507 -6.34 22.92 27.53
N HIS A 508 -7.18 23.40 28.49
CA HIS A 508 -7.26 24.81 28.90
C HIS A 508 -7.32 25.80 27.72
N CYS A 509 -8.33 25.67 26.86
CA CYS A 509 -8.54 26.51 25.69
C CYS A 509 -9.56 27.61 25.92
N PRO A 510 -9.44 28.78 25.24
CA PRO A 510 -10.43 29.84 25.31
C PRO A 510 -11.82 29.45 24.78
N TYR A 511 -11.91 28.45 23.89
CA TYR A 511 -13.17 27.99 23.34
C TYR A 511 -13.35 26.48 23.53
N VAL A 512 -14.54 26.10 23.96
CA VAL A 512 -14.92 24.68 24.10
C VAL A 512 -16.13 24.41 23.23
N ILE A 513 -16.03 23.40 22.37
CA ILE A 513 -17.12 22.90 21.53
C ILE A 513 -17.46 21.47 21.97
N MET A 514 -18.72 21.23 22.29
CA MET A 514 -19.22 19.91 22.67
C MET A 514 -20.40 19.52 21.78
N ASP A 515 -20.25 18.43 21.02
CA ASP A 515 -21.31 17.88 20.18
C ASP A 515 -21.96 16.68 20.90
N GLU A 516 -23.18 16.86 21.36
CA GLU A 516 -23.97 15.87 22.14
C GLU A 516 -23.21 15.25 23.34
N PRO A 517 -22.63 16.07 24.26
CA PRO A 517 -21.73 15.55 25.30
C PRO A 517 -22.45 14.68 26.35
N SER A 518 -23.79 14.63 26.36
CA SER A 518 -24.59 13.90 27.35
C SER A 518 -25.22 12.61 26.80
N ALA A 519 -24.98 12.23 25.55
CA ALA A 519 -25.68 11.11 24.90
C ALA A 519 -25.58 9.76 25.64
N ASN A 520 -24.46 9.49 26.34
CA ASN A 520 -24.24 8.26 27.11
C ASN A 520 -24.08 8.51 28.63
N LEU A 521 -24.44 9.71 29.13
CA LEU A 521 -24.33 10.05 30.53
C LEU A 521 -25.66 9.84 31.25
N ASP A 522 -25.59 9.42 32.52
CA ASP A 522 -26.74 9.43 33.41
C ASP A 522 -27.11 10.88 33.78
N PRO A 523 -28.41 11.14 34.22
CA PRO A 523 -28.87 12.49 34.52
C PRO A 523 -28.04 13.23 35.57
N ILE A 524 -27.47 12.51 36.55
CA ILE A 524 -26.65 13.11 37.60
C ILE A 524 -25.29 13.54 37.02
N ALA A 525 -24.68 12.71 36.18
CA ALA A 525 -23.44 13.04 35.50
C ALA A 525 -23.63 14.22 34.55
N GLN A 526 -24.76 14.26 33.81
CA GLN A 526 -25.10 15.38 32.94
C GLN A 526 -25.28 16.70 33.74
N TYR A 527 -25.98 16.65 34.87
CA TYR A 527 -26.14 17.83 35.74
C TYR A 527 -24.78 18.35 36.26
N LYS A 528 -23.92 17.44 36.75
CA LYS A 528 -22.55 17.80 37.20
C LYS A 528 -21.72 18.40 36.10
N LEU A 529 -21.78 17.84 34.89
CA LEU A 529 -21.06 18.37 33.72
C LEU A 529 -21.54 19.80 33.40
N ASN A 530 -22.84 20.02 33.39
CA ASN A 530 -23.42 21.36 33.15
C ASN A 530 -23.02 22.40 34.21
N LEU A 531 -22.77 21.96 35.45
CA LEU A 531 -22.27 22.83 36.51
C LEU A 531 -20.76 23.11 36.38
N ALA A 532 -20.00 22.18 35.83
CA ALA A 532 -18.56 22.32 35.66
C ALA A 532 -18.17 23.14 34.41
N MET A 533 -19.09 23.25 33.47
CA MET A 533 -18.98 24.11 32.27
C MET A 533 -19.51 25.53 32.58
#